data_c5e4a816e71e968d596441a726033ef6
#
_entry.id   c5e4a816e71e968d596441a726033ef6
#
_cell.length_a   1.000
_cell.length_b   1.000
_cell.length_c   1.000
_cell.angle_alpha   90.00
_cell.angle_beta   90.00
_cell.angle_gamma   90.00
#
_symmetry.space_group_name_H-M   'P 1'
#
loop_
_entity.id
_entity.type
_entity.pdbx_description
1 polymer ?
#
loop_
_entity_poly.entity_id
_entity_poly.type
_entity_poly.pdbx_seq_one_letter_code
_entity_poly.pdbx_strand_id
1 'polypeptide(L)'
;NDDIRRGKLSTHKKFGEATAVLAGNSLLTLAYEILSDKNLSIKQEKKLKLIKLISKSSGHTGIAGGQFLDLNYERKKKSLNKIIDMQVKKTGKLFSFSCLAPLILTKKNYRIYNKFESIGNDIGLLFQIADDLIDYKGNLKKAGKKTNKDKKKGKATIINLLGYKNTIKYADRLKIKIFNKLKPYGKKSNSLKKTILFIINRQK
;
A
#
# COMPACT_ATOMS: atom_id res chain seq x y z
N ASN A 1 -14.73 5.80 4.48
CA ASN A 1 -14.66 5.96 5.93
C ASN A 1 -15.58 4.93 6.56
N ASP A 2 -14.97 3.79 6.95
CA ASP A 2 -15.72 2.68 7.54
C ASP A 2 -15.89 2.92 9.04
N ASP A 3 -17.10 2.75 9.54
CA ASP A 3 -17.43 2.94 10.96
C ASP A 3 -16.83 1.80 11.82
N ILE A 4 -16.66 0.62 11.21
CA ILE A 4 -16.10 -0.57 11.85
C ILE A 4 -14.88 -1.07 11.07
N ARG A 5 -13.79 -1.38 11.79
CA ARG A 5 -12.59 -1.99 11.23
C ARG A 5 -12.11 -3.14 12.11
N ARG A 6 -11.90 -4.32 11.54
CA ARG A 6 -11.49 -5.55 12.28
C ARG A 6 -12.42 -5.86 13.46
N GLY A 7 -13.73 -5.70 13.26
CA GLY A 7 -14.75 -5.97 14.28
C GLY A 7 -14.87 -4.92 15.40
N LYS A 8 -14.10 -3.81 15.35
CA LYS A 8 -14.16 -2.72 16.33
C LYS A 8 -14.53 -1.40 15.66
N LEU A 9 -15.09 -0.46 16.42
CA LEU A 9 -15.31 0.90 15.95
C LEU A 9 -13.99 1.52 15.51
N SER A 10 -14.02 2.20 14.36
CA SER A 10 -12.87 2.97 13.88
C SER A 10 -12.57 4.14 14.83
N THR A 11 -11.32 4.63 14.82
CA THR A 11 -10.85 5.68 15.76
C THR A 11 -11.74 6.92 15.72
N HIS A 12 -12.12 7.39 14.54
CA HIS A 12 -12.97 8.58 14.40
C HIS A 12 -14.39 8.37 14.92
N LYS A 13 -14.91 7.13 14.90
CA LYS A 13 -16.22 6.81 15.48
C LYS A 13 -16.18 6.66 16.99
N LYS A 14 -15.07 6.14 17.52
CA LYS A 14 -14.93 5.92 18.95
C LYS A 14 -14.50 7.18 19.70
N PHE A 15 -13.62 8.00 19.12
CA PHE A 15 -12.95 9.11 19.82
C PHE A 15 -13.13 10.47 19.13
N GLY A 16 -13.89 10.54 18.04
CA GLY A 16 -14.08 11.75 17.25
C GLY A 16 -13.03 11.95 16.14
N GLU A 17 -13.38 12.77 15.14
CA GLU A 17 -12.55 12.99 13.95
C GLU A 17 -11.26 13.75 14.30
N ALA A 18 -11.34 14.78 15.13
CA ALA A 18 -10.18 15.56 15.55
C ALA A 18 -9.13 14.67 16.24
N THR A 19 -9.56 13.84 17.19
CA THR A 19 -8.68 12.88 17.88
C THR A 19 -8.05 11.88 16.91
N ALA A 20 -8.81 11.38 15.93
CA ALA A 20 -8.29 10.46 14.94
C ALA A 20 -7.20 11.08 14.04
N VAL A 21 -7.39 12.34 13.61
CA VAL A 21 -6.40 13.09 12.84
C VAL A 21 -5.13 13.34 13.66
N LEU A 22 -5.28 13.84 14.89
CA LEU A 22 -4.17 14.12 15.79
C LEU A 22 -3.38 12.85 16.12
N ALA A 23 -4.06 11.73 16.40
CA ALA A 23 -3.42 10.44 16.63
C ALA A 23 -2.59 9.96 15.42
N GLY A 24 -3.12 10.11 14.21
CA GLY A 24 -2.39 9.78 12.98
C GLY A 24 -1.13 10.63 12.78
N ASN A 25 -1.23 11.95 13.00
CA ASN A 25 -0.10 12.86 12.95
C ASN A 25 0.94 12.54 14.03
N SER A 26 0.51 12.27 15.26
CA SER A 26 1.40 11.91 16.37
C SER A 26 2.17 10.62 16.11
N LEU A 27 1.53 9.59 15.53
CA LEU A 27 2.20 8.34 15.16
C LEU A 27 3.26 8.54 14.07
N LEU A 28 3.00 9.41 13.08
CA LEU A 28 4.01 9.73 12.07
C LEU A 28 5.17 10.52 12.67
N THR A 29 4.89 11.49 13.54
CA THR A 29 5.91 12.28 14.25
C THR A 29 6.76 11.39 15.16
N LEU A 30 6.15 10.45 15.88
CA LEU A 30 6.85 9.46 16.70
C LEU A 30 7.82 8.60 15.87
N ALA A 31 7.46 8.24 14.63
CA ALA A 31 8.38 7.51 13.76
C ALA A 31 9.66 8.33 13.44
N TYR A 32 9.55 9.64 13.27
CA TYR A 32 10.72 10.52 13.10
C TYR A 32 11.52 10.67 14.38
N GLU A 33 10.86 10.82 15.52
CA GLU A 33 11.49 10.88 16.83
C GLU A 33 12.35 9.63 17.08
N ILE A 34 11.79 8.44 16.90
CA ILE A 34 12.51 7.16 17.05
C ILE A 34 13.71 7.09 16.10
N LEU A 35 13.54 7.47 14.83
CA LEU A 35 14.62 7.40 13.83
C LEU A 35 15.73 8.42 14.10
N SER A 36 15.43 9.55 14.77
CA SER A 36 16.38 10.59 15.12
C SER A 36 17.07 10.37 16.47
N ASP A 37 16.55 9.46 17.32
CA ASP A 37 17.10 9.20 18.64
C ASP A 37 18.58 8.82 18.59
N LYS A 38 19.40 9.54 19.36
CA LYS A 38 20.86 9.30 19.48
C LYS A 38 21.19 7.91 20.00
N ASN A 39 20.31 7.36 20.87
CA ASN A 39 20.50 6.04 21.49
C ASN A 39 20.17 4.88 20.53
N LEU A 40 19.52 5.13 19.40
CA LEU A 40 19.30 4.11 18.39
C LEU A 40 20.64 3.73 17.72
N SER A 41 21.10 2.49 17.90
CA SER A 41 22.39 1.96 17.43
C SER A 41 22.50 1.85 15.90
N ILE A 42 22.23 2.95 15.20
CA ILE A 42 22.31 3.09 13.74
C ILE A 42 23.18 4.32 13.42
N LYS A 43 24.10 4.16 12.46
CA LYS A 43 24.96 5.27 11.99
C LYS A 43 24.12 6.46 11.50
N GLN A 44 24.52 7.68 11.87
CA GLN A 44 23.82 8.94 11.54
C GLN A 44 23.43 9.03 10.05
N GLU A 45 24.36 8.73 9.15
CA GLU A 45 24.11 8.73 7.70
C GLU A 45 22.93 7.82 7.30
N LYS A 46 22.80 6.66 7.94
CA LYS A 46 21.69 5.72 7.67
C LYS A 46 20.39 6.23 8.27
N LYS A 47 20.41 6.83 9.47
CA LYS A 47 19.23 7.48 10.07
C LYS A 47 18.67 8.56 9.14
N LEU A 48 19.52 9.46 8.64
CA LEU A 48 19.13 10.50 7.69
C LEU A 48 18.52 9.91 6.40
N LYS A 49 19.11 8.84 5.87
CA LYS A 49 18.56 8.14 4.69
C LYS A 49 17.18 7.53 4.97
N LEU A 50 16.97 6.93 6.14
CA LEU A 50 15.67 6.38 6.54
C LEU A 50 14.64 7.48 6.75
N ILE A 51 14.99 8.57 7.43
CA ILE A 51 14.12 9.73 7.63
C ILE A 51 13.72 10.32 6.27
N LYS A 52 14.67 10.53 5.36
CA LYS A 52 14.39 11.01 4.00
C LYS A 52 13.46 10.06 3.23
N LEU A 53 13.66 8.75 3.38
CA LEU A 53 12.84 7.75 2.69
C LEU A 53 11.41 7.72 3.22
N ILE A 54 11.21 7.71 4.56
CA ILE A 54 9.86 7.72 5.15
C ILE A 54 9.14 9.03 4.86
N SER A 55 9.83 10.17 4.90
CA SER A 55 9.27 11.49 4.54
C SER A 55 8.73 11.51 3.11
N LYS A 56 9.53 11.00 2.14
CA LYS A 56 9.08 10.89 0.75
C LYS A 56 7.91 9.91 0.59
N SER A 57 7.94 8.79 1.33
CA SER A 57 6.89 7.77 1.24
C SER A 57 5.57 8.23 1.85
N SER A 58 5.59 9.06 2.89
CA SER A 58 4.40 9.56 3.58
C SER A 58 3.87 10.87 3.00
N GLY A 59 4.74 11.71 2.45
CA GLY A 59 4.45 13.07 1.99
C GLY A 59 3.72 13.15 0.65
N HIS A 60 3.81 14.34 0.03
CA HIS A 60 3.12 14.68 -1.22
C HIS A 60 3.51 13.79 -2.43
N THR A 61 4.73 13.26 -2.46
CA THR A 61 5.18 12.31 -3.49
C THR A 61 4.81 10.85 -3.19
N GLY A 62 4.25 10.59 -2.02
CA GLY A 62 3.85 9.28 -1.51
C GLY A 62 2.38 9.24 -1.09
N ILE A 63 2.12 8.75 0.13
CA ILE A 63 0.78 8.44 0.63
C ILE A 63 -0.16 9.64 0.59
N ALA A 64 0.27 10.81 1.09
CA ALA A 64 -0.56 12.01 1.10
C ALA A 64 -0.95 12.45 -0.31
N GLY A 65 0.02 12.48 -1.25
CA GLY A 65 -0.26 12.77 -2.66
C GLY A 65 -1.13 11.72 -3.34
N GLY A 66 -0.93 10.43 -3.02
CA GLY A 66 -1.78 9.35 -3.50
C GLY A 66 -3.22 9.46 -3.00
N GLN A 67 -3.41 9.80 -1.73
CA GLN A 67 -4.74 10.05 -1.15
C GLN A 67 -5.42 11.27 -1.78
N PHE A 68 -4.67 12.35 -2.01
CA PHE A 68 -5.18 13.52 -2.73
C PHE A 68 -5.66 13.15 -4.15
N LEU A 69 -4.89 12.35 -4.88
CA LEU A 69 -5.29 11.88 -6.20
C LEU A 69 -6.53 10.97 -6.14
N ASP A 70 -6.65 10.10 -5.15
CA ASP A 70 -7.81 9.21 -4.95
C ASP A 70 -9.10 10.04 -4.80
N LEU A 71 -9.07 11.05 -3.94
CA LEU A 71 -10.20 11.98 -3.76
C LEU A 71 -10.52 12.77 -5.04
N ASN A 72 -9.50 13.28 -5.74
CA ASN A 72 -9.68 14.02 -6.99
C ASN A 72 -10.16 13.16 -8.18
N TYR A 73 -9.97 11.86 -8.10
CA TYR A 73 -10.39 10.93 -9.15
C TYR A 73 -11.81 10.39 -8.93
N GLU A 74 -12.43 10.66 -7.78
CA GLU A 74 -13.81 10.27 -7.54
C GLU A 74 -14.72 10.82 -8.64
N ARG A 75 -15.61 9.95 -9.14
CA ARG A 75 -16.58 10.24 -10.23
C ARG A 75 -15.95 10.69 -11.56
N LYS A 76 -14.64 10.58 -11.74
CA LYS A 76 -13.93 10.95 -12.97
C LYS A 76 -13.36 9.72 -13.67
N LYS A 77 -13.59 9.60 -14.96
CA LYS A 77 -12.93 8.57 -15.78
C LYS A 77 -11.42 8.83 -15.84
N LYS A 78 -10.62 7.83 -15.50
CA LYS A 78 -9.15 7.89 -15.56
C LYS A 78 -8.59 6.69 -16.30
N SER A 79 -7.45 6.88 -16.97
CA SER A 79 -6.73 5.78 -17.60
C SER A 79 -6.15 4.82 -16.56
N LEU A 80 -5.90 3.58 -16.97
CA LEU A 80 -5.30 2.55 -16.10
C LEU A 80 -3.98 3.04 -15.49
N ASN A 81 -3.11 3.69 -16.26
CA ASN A 81 -1.83 4.19 -15.77
C ASN A 81 -2.00 5.25 -14.67
N LYS A 82 -2.98 6.15 -14.77
CA LYS A 82 -3.28 7.13 -13.71
C LYS A 82 -3.80 6.47 -12.45
N ILE A 83 -4.65 5.44 -12.58
CA ILE A 83 -5.14 4.66 -11.42
C ILE A 83 -3.99 3.90 -10.76
N ILE A 84 -3.12 3.26 -11.54
CA ILE A 84 -1.94 2.57 -11.02
C ILE A 84 -1.00 3.54 -10.29
N ASP A 85 -0.67 4.70 -10.88
CA ASP A 85 0.19 5.71 -10.25
C ASP A 85 -0.40 6.18 -8.91
N MET A 86 -1.68 6.47 -8.86
CA MET A 86 -2.39 6.85 -7.65
C MET A 86 -2.31 5.74 -6.59
N GLN A 87 -2.57 4.48 -6.94
CA GLN A 87 -2.52 3.35 -6.00
C GLN A 87 -1.09 3.05 -5.53
N VAL A 88 -0.09 3.16 -6.40
CA VAL A 88 1.33 3.04 -6.03
C VAL A 88 1.72 4.14 -5.04
N LYS A 89 1.30 5.38 -5.25
CA LYS A 89 1.54 6.48 -4.30
C LYS A 89 0.82 6.22 -2.98
N LYS A 90 -0.48 5.98 -3.00
CA LYS A 90 -1.34 5.83 -1.82
C LYS A 90 -0.96 4.64 -0.94
N THR A 91 -0.54 3.53 -1.54
CA THR A 91 -0.28 2.26 -0.84
C THR A 91 1.13 1.73 -1.10
N GLY A 92 1.59 1.72 -2.35
CA GLY A 92 2.87 1.13 -2.76
C GLY A 92 4.08 1.75 -2.08
N LYS A 93 4.09 3.06 -1.82
CA LYS A 93 5.25 3.76 -1.25
C LYS A 93 5.62 3.29 0.15
N LEU A 94 4.67 2.89 0.99
CA LEU A 94 4.98 2.34 2.31
C LEU A 94 5.51 0.90 2.22
N PHE A 95 4.98 0.09 1.30
CA PHE A 95 5.56 -1.23 1.01
C PHE A 95 6.98 -1.10 0.45
N SER A 96 7.21 -0.11 -0.41
CA SER A 96 8.55 0.19 -0.93
C SER A 96 9.50 0.60 0.21
N PHE A 97 9.08 1.48 1.12
CA PHE A 97 9.85 1.83 2.32
C PHE A 97 10.26 0.57 3.10
N SER A 98 9.31 -0.33 3.37
CA SER A 98 9.56 -1.58 4.10
C SER A 98 10.57 -2.49 3.41
N CYS A 99 10.59 -2.50 2.07
CA CYS A 99 11.58 -3.26 1.29
C CYS A 99 12.96 -2.59 1.26
N LEU A 100 13.02 -1.26 1.33
CA LEU A 100 14.25 -0.48 1.15
C LEU A 100 14.99 -0.23 2.48
N ALA A 101 14.28 -0.10 3.59
CA ALA A 101 14.89 0.19 4.89
C ALA A 101 16.00 -0.82 5.27
N PRO A 102 15.82 -2.15 5.14
CA PRO A 102 16.89 -3.12 5.40
C PRO A 102 18.10 -2.95 4.47
N LEU A 103 17.89 -2.51 3.22
CA LEU A 103 18.99 -2.31 2.26
C LEU A 103 19.85 -1.11 2.62
N ILE A 104 19.22 -0.04 3.15
CA ILE A 104 19.94 1.13 3.69
C ILE A 104 20.80 0.70 4.87
N LEU A 105 20.26 -0.12 5.78
CA LEU A 105 20.98 -0.61 6.93
C LEU A 105 22.17 -1.51 6.55
N THR A 106 22.05 -2.29 5.46
CA THR A 106 23.07 -3.26 5.02
C THR A 106 23.98 -2.74 3.90
N LYS A 107 23.90 -1.45 3.51
CA LYS A 107 24.72 -0.81 2.46
C LYS A 107 24.70 -1.57 1.12
N LYS A 108 23.52 -1.96 0.63
CA LYS A 108 23.43 -2.59 -0.69
C LYS A 108 23.62 -1.58 -1.82
N ASN A 109 24.05 -2.09 -2.99
CA ASN A 109 24.30 -1.26 -4.17
C ASN A 109 22.98 -0.71 -4.77
N TYR A 110 23.12 0.34 -5.60
CA TYR A 110 21.99 1.04 -6.22
C TYR A 110 21.10 0.15 -7.09
N ARG A 111 21.68 -0.83 -7.79
CA ARG A 111 20.92 -1.77 -8.64
C ARG A 111 19.95 -2.63 -7.82
N ILE A 112 20.40 -3.11 -6.65
CA ILE A 112 19.57 -3.87 -5.72
C ILE A 112 18.49 -2.96 -5.13
N TYR A 113 18.85 -1.74 -4.76
CA TYR A 113 17.93 -0.74 -4.23
C TYR A 113 16.76 -0.49 -5.19
N ASN A 114 17.02 -0.13 -6.45
CA ASN A 114 15.98 0.11 -7.45
C ASN A 114 15.10 -1.13 -7.71
N LYS A 115 15.72 -2.33 -7.70
CA LYS A 115 14.96 -3.57 -7.84
C LYS A 115 13.96 -3.76 -6.71
N PHE A 116 14.37 -3.55 -5.45
CA PHE A 116 13.49 -3.71 -4.29
C PHE A 116 12.50 -2.56 -4.14
N GLU A 117 12.81 -1.35 -4.58
CA GLU A 117 11.83 -0.27 -4.71
C GLU A 117 10.68 -0.69 -5.63
N SER A 118 11.02 -1.21 -6.81
CA SER A 118 10.03 -1.71 -7.76
C SER A 118 9.24 -2.90 -7.21
N ILE A 119 9.87 -3.84 -6.48
CA ILE A 119 9.19 -4.96 -5.83
C ILE A 119 8.20 -4.44 -4.79
N GLY A 120 8.61 -3.51 -3.93
CA GLY A 120 7.74 -2.93 -2.90
C GLY A 120 6.52 -2.21 -3.49
N ASN A 121 6.72 -1.40 -4.54
CA ASN A 121 5.63 -0.75 -5.26
C ASN A 121 4.66 -1.77 -5.88
N ASP A 122 5.18 -2.83 -6.53
CA ASP A 122 4.39 -3.90 -7.14
C ASP A 122 3.59 -4.68 -6.05
N ILE A 123 4.18 -4.96 -4.87
CA ILE A 123 3.49 -5.62 -3.74
C ILE A 123 2.36 -4.74 -3.21
N GLY A 124 2.59 -3.43 -3.03
CA GLY A 124 1.56 -2.51 -2.56
C GLY A 124 0.41 -2.35 -3.56
N LEU A 125 0.70 -2.35 -4.86
CA LEU A 125 -0.33 -2.38 -5.90
C LEU A 125 -1.14 -3.68 -5.84
N LEU A 126 -0.46 -4.83 -5.68
CA LEU A 126 -1.11 -6.13 -5.54
C LEU A 126 -1.99 -6.21 -4.29
N PHE A 127 -1.53 -5.62 -3.18
CA PHE A 127 -2.30 -5.49 -1.94
C PHE A 127 -3.59 -4.71 -2.18
N GLN A 128 -3.53 -3.57 -2.86
CA GLN A 128 -4.72 -2.76 -3.17
C GLN A 128 -5.69 -3.51 -4.09
N ILE A 129 -5.18 -4.21 -5.11
CA ILE A 129 -6.02 -5.02 -6.00
C ILE A 129 -6.72 -6.15 -5.20
N ALA A 130 -6.01 -6.79 -4.27
CA ALA A 130 -6.61 -7.81 -3.42
C ALA A 130 -7.73 -7.24 -2.52
N ASP A 131 -7.53 -6.04 -1.95
CA ASP A 131 -8.58 -5.33 -1.19
C ASP A 131 -9.80 -5.05 -2.06
N ASP A 132 -9.60 -4.45 -3.24
CA ASP A 132 -10.69 -4.14 -4.17
C ASP A 132 -11.49 -5.40 -4.60
N LEU A 133 -10.79 -6.54 -4.78
CA LEU A 133 -11.43 -7.83 -5.10
C LEU A 133 -12.23 -8.41 -3.92
N ILE A 134 -11.71 -8.26 -2.68
CA ILE A 134 -12.41 -8.70 -1.45
C ILE A 134 -13.67 -7.86 -1.26
N ASP A 135 -13.57 -6.54 -1.38
CA ASP A 135 -14.69 -5.62 -1.26
C ASP A 135 -15.77 -5.90 -2.31
N TYR A 136 -15.36 -6.21 -3.53
CA TYR A 136 -16.29 -6.59 -4.60
C TYR A 136 -17.03 -7.89 -4.27
N LYS A 137 -16.34 -8.95 -3.78
CA LYS A 137 -16.96 -10.22 -3.36
C LYS A 137 -17.85 -10.06 -2.13
N GLY A 138 -17.40 -9.30 -1.14
CA GLY A 138 -18.15 -9.00 0.08
C GLY A 138 -19.47 -8.29 -0.24
N ASN A 139 -19.41 -7.38 -1.20
CA ASN A 139 -20.59 -6.72 -1.73
C ASN A 139 -21.55 -7.68 -2.45
N LEU A 140 -21.08 -8.62 -3.25
CA LEU A 140 -21.90 -9.64 -3.92
C LEU A 140 -22.59 -10.58 -2.91
N LYS A 141 -21.90 -11.02 -1.85
CA LYS A 141 -22.47 -11.89 -0.80
C LYS A 141 -23.52 -11.18 0.06
N LYS A 142 -23.32 -9.90 0.37
CA LYS A 142 -24.28 -9.07 1.13
C LYS A 142 -25.45 -8.61 0.28
N ALA A 143 -25.31 -8.70 -1.03
CA ALA A 143 -26.27 -8.21 -2.02
C ALA A 143 -27.09 -9.32 -2.64
N GLY A 144 -27.42 -10.35 -1.95
CA GLY A 144 -28.64 -11.09 -2.34
C GLY A 144 -29.79 -10.14 -2.79
N LYS A 145 -29.57 -8.83 -2.70
CA LYS A 145 -30.31 -7.70 -3.28
C LYS A 145 -29.37 -6.50 -3.49
N LYS A 146 -29.08 -6.16 -4.76
CA LYS A 146 -28.46 -4.93 -5.29
C LYS A 146 -27.25 -4.35 -4.56
N THR A 147 -26.07 -4.64 -5.08
CA THR A 147 -24.81 -4.04 -4.65
C THR A 147 -24.29 -3.01 -5.60
N ASN A 148 -24.07 -1.83 -5.09
CA ASN A 148 -23.39 -0.76 -5.79
C ASN A 148 -22.77 0.27 -4.82
N LYS A 149 -22.14 -0.17 -3.69
CA LYS A 149 -21.52 0.81 -2.77
C LYS A 149 -20.32 1.50 -3.40
N ASP A 150 -19.41 0.77 -4.08
CA ASP A 150 -18.28 1.39 -4.76
C ASP A 150 -18.63 2.02 -6.10
N LYS A 151 -19.60 1.47 -6.84
CA LYS A 151 -20.21 2.18 -7.96
C LYS A 151 -20.96 3.43 -7.51
N LYS A 152 -21.64 3.42 -6.37
CA LYS A 152 -22.28 4.61 -5.79
C LYS A 152 -21.30 5.69 -5.33
N LYS A 153 -20.07 5.34 -4.87
CA LYS A 153 -19.04 6.30 -4.51
C LYS A 153 -18.18 6.77 -5.68
N GLY A 154 -18.31 6.17 -6.86
CA GLY A 154 -17.57 6.58 -8.07
C GLY A 154 -16.05 6.49 -7.95
N LYS A 155 -15.54 5.58 -7.10
CA LYS A 155 -14.10 5.40 -6.91
C LYS A 155 -13.41 4.94 -8.19
N ALA A 156 -12.26 5.53 -8.49
CA ALA A 156 -11.41 5.14 -9.61
C ALA A 156 -10.54 3.93 -9.21
N THR A 157 -11.08 2.70 -9.37
CA THR A 157 -10.39 1.44 -9.06
C THR A 157 -10.05 0.65 -10.32
N ILE A 158 -9.06 -0.25 -10.24
CA ILE A 158 -8.69 -1.14 -11.35
C ILE A 158 -9.87 -2.06 -11.69
N ILE A 159 -10.61 -2.54 -10.68
CA ILE A 159 -11.75 -3.42 -10.90
C ILE A 159 -12.91 -2.71 -11.61
N ASN A 160 -13.13 -1.42 -11.33
CA ASN A 160 -14.15 -0.64 -12.03
C ASN A 160 -13.79 -0.38 -13.50
N LEU A 161 -12.48 -0.33 -13.81
CA LEU A 161 -12.01 -0.10 -15.19
C LEU A 161 -11.94 -1.40 -16.00
N LEU A 162 -11.36 -2.47 -15.45
CA LEU A 162 -11.08 -3.72 -16.18
C LEU A 162 -12.17 -4.78 -16.00
N GLY A 163 -13.02 -4.64 -15.00
CA GLY A 163 -13.95 -5.67 -14.55
C GLY A 163 -13.26 -6.79 -13.75
N TYR A 164 -14.08 -7.59 -13.05
CA TYR A 164 -13.62 -8.58 -12.09
C TYR A 164 -12.63 -9.61 -12.68
N LYS A 165 -13.02 -10.26 -13.80
CA LYS A 165 -12.20 -11.32 -14.44
C LYS A 165 -10.83 -10.81 -14.89
N ASN A 166 -10.77 -9.64 -15.52
CA ASN A 166 -9.52 -9.07 -16.01
C ASN A 166 -8.65 -8.55 -14.87
N THR A 167 -9.25 -8.09 -13.78
CA THR A 167 -8.50 -7.68 -12.58
C THR A 167 -7.80 -8.86 -11.92
N ILE A 168 -8.41 -10.04 -11.85
CA ILE A 168 -7.76 -11.27 -11.39
C ILE A 168 -6.57 -11.62 -12.30
N LYS A 169 -6.76 -11.63 -13.62
CA LYS A 169 -5.67 -11.89 -14.58
C LYS A 169 -4.53 -10.87 -14.43
N TYR A 170 -4.85 -9.62 -14.12
CA TYR A 170 -3.85 -8.58 -13.89
C TYR A 170 -3.07 -8.85 -12.58
N ALA A 171 -3.76 -9.21 -11.49
CA ALA A 171 -3.13 -9.59 -10.22
C ALA A 171 -2.19 -10.78 -10.37
N ASP A 172 -2.59 -11.82 -11.12
CA ASP A 172 -1.75 -13.00 -11.37
C ASP A 172 -0.49 -12.64 -12.17
N ARG A 173 -0.61 -11.82 -13.22
CA ARG A 173 0.54 -11.33 -13.98
C ARG A 173 1.49 -10.51 -13.11
N LEU A 174 0.96 -9.66 -12.23
CA LEU A 174 1.75 -8.86 -11.31
C LEU A 174 2.49 -9.75 -10.29
N LYS A 175 1.83 -10.78 -9.74
CA LYS A 175 2.46 -11.80 -8.88
C LYS A 175 3.63 -12.49 -9.59
N ILE A 176 3.43 -12.96 -10.82
CA ILE A 176 4.48 -13.61 -11.62
C ILE A 176 5.67 -12.65 -11.84
N LYS A 177 5.39 -11.39 -12.19
CA LYS A 177 6.41 -10.34 -12.35
C LYS A 177 7.25 -10.18 -11.07
N ILE A 178 6.62 -10.12 -9.89
CA ILE A 178 7.31 -10.00 -8.60
C ILE A 178 8.15 -11.26 -8.33
N PHE A 179 7.60 -12.45 -8.56
CA PHE A 179 8.31 -13.70 -8.34
C PHE A 179 9.53 -13.85 -9.25
N ASN A 180 9.44 -13.42 -10.51
CA ASN A 180 10.59 -13.40 -11.43
C ASN A 180 11.70 -12.46 -10.94
N LYS A 181 11.34 -11.28 -10.39
CA LYS A 181 12.31 -10.37 -9.76
C LYS A 181 12.99 -10.99 -8.53
N LEU A 182 12.29 -11.88 -7.81
CA LEU A 182 12.78 -12.55 -6.61
C LEU A 182 13.54 -13.87 -6.91
N LYS A 183 13.42 -14.43 -8.12
CA LYS A 183 14.05 -15.70 -8.51
C LYS A 183 15.56 -15.76 -8.20
N PRO A 184 16.39 -14.71 -8.45
CA PRO A 184 17.83 -14.77 -8.18
C PRO A 184 18.18 -14.91 -6.68
N TYR A 185 17.25 -14.69 -5.76
CA TYR A 185 17.49 -14.80 -4.32
C TYR A 185 17.17 -16.19 -3.74
N GLY A 186 16.66 -17.12 -4.55
CA GLY A 186 16.41 -18.51 -4.16
C GLY A 186 15.61 -18.65 -2.86
N LYS A 187 16.07 -19.52 -1.96
CA LYS A 187 15.44 -19.78 -0.66
C LYS A 187 15.36 -18.55 0.25
N LYS A 188 16.29 -17.58 0.13
CA LYS A 188 16.29 -16.33 0.92
C LYS A 188 15.07 -15.44 0.66
N SER A 189 14.39 -15.63 -0.47
CA SER A 189 13.17 -14.88 -0.80
C SER A 189 11.88 -15.58 -0.37
N ASN A 190 11.93 -16.77 0.25
CA ASN A 190 10.75 -17.56 0.53
C ASN A 190 9.77 -16.89 1.50
N SER A 191 10.26 -16.22 2.54
CA SER A 191 9.40 -15.48 3.48
C SER A 191 8.62 -14.39 2.77
N LEU A 192 9.29 -13.60 1.91
CA LEU A 192 8.62 -12.55 1.13
C LEU A 192 7.62 -13.14 0.13
N LYS A 193 7.95 -14.26 -0.53
CA LYS A 193 7.00 -14.97 -1.42
C LYS A 193 5.77 -15.47 -0.66
N LYS A 194 5.95 -16.03 0.56
CA LYS A 194 4.81 -16.43 1.43
C LYS A 194 3.93 -15.25 1.80
N THR A 195 4.52 -14.10 2.15
CA THR A 195 3.76 -12.86 2.41
C THR A 195 2.95 -12.42 1.19
N ILE A 196 3.52 -12.47 -0.01
CA ILE A 196 2.82 -12.13 -1.25
C ILE A 196 1.64 -13.08 -1.51
N LEU A 197 1.83 -14.40 -1.31
CA LEU A 197 0.76 -15.38 -1.43
C LEU A 197 -0.33 -15.15 -0.38
N PHE A 198 0.03 -14.81 0.85
CA PHE A 198 -0.93 -14.46 1.89
C PHE A 198 -1.77 -13.24 1.50
N ILE A 199 -1.15 -12.19 0.94
CA ILE A 199 -1.86 -10.98 0.47
C ILE A 199 -2.93 -11.35 -0.57
N ILE A 200 -2.62 -12.24 -1.51
CA ILE A 200 -3.53 -12.61 -2.59
C ILE A 200 -4.66 -13.53 -2.09
N ASN A 201 -4.32 -14.46 -1.19
CA ASN A 201 -5.23 -15.50 -0.72
C ASN A 201 -6.06 -15.10 0.50
N ARG A 202 -5.82 -13.94 1.09
CA ARG A 202 -6.61 -13.46 2.23
C ARG A 202 -8.08 -13.29 1.85
N GLN A 203 -8.96 -13.61 2.79
CA GLN A 203 -10.41 -13.53 2.60
C GLN A 203 -11.03 -12.33 3.32
N LYS A 204 -10.24 -11.62 4.14
CA LYS A 204 -10.62 -10.43 4.93
C LYS A 204 -9.41 -9.50 5.09
#